data_8089502f418a207cb4f24b610cfc3d9a
#
_entry.id   8089502f418a207cb4f24b610cfc3d9a
#
_cell.length_a   1.000
_cell.length_b   1.000
_cell.length_c   1.000
_cell.angle_alpha   90.00
_cell.angle_beta   90.00
_cell.angle_gamma   90.00
#
_symmetry.space_group_name_H-M   'P 1'
#
loop_
_entity.id
_entity.type
_entity.pdbx_description
1 polymer ?
#
loop_
_entity_poly.entity_id
_entity_poly.type
_entity_poly.pdbx_seq_one_letter_code
_entity_poly.pdbx_strand_id
1 'polypeptide(L)'
;MQLKKLASFLVVLAGLVTASFPAFAADPENTMIITLKDGDVTIALRPDLAPKHVAQIKKLVRAGAYNDVAFHRVINGFMAQTGDVKFGNMKKGFSPEAVGTGGSDLPDLPAEFSQSEHYKRGTLGMARSQDPNSANSQFFIMFAPAPPLDGQYTIVGNVVSGMELVDKIKKGDEADNGTVSDPDRMIKVRIAADK
;
A
#
# COMPACT_ATOMS: atom_id res chain seq x y z
N MET A 1 -59.81 56.12 15.61
CA MET A 1 -59.29 55.06 16.50
C MET A 1 -58.50 54.06 15.60
N GLN A 2 -57.22 54.26 15.50
CA GLN A 2 -56.35 53.48 14.61
C GLN A 2 -55.60 52.42 15.43
N LEU A 3 -55.82 51.12 15.18
CA LEU A 3 -55.08 50.02 15.76
C LEU A 3 -53.73 49.83 14.98
N LYS A 4 -52.61 50.05 15.67
CA LYS A 4 -51.28 49.75 15.17
C LYS A 4 -51.05 48.25 15.34
N LYS A 5 -50.83 47.51 14.23
CA LYS A 5 -50.42 46.14 14.23
C LYS A 5 -48.86 46.09 14.42
N LEU A 6 -48.43 45.56 15.54
CA LEU A 6 -47.00 45.20 15.77
C LEU A 6 -46.73 43.85 15.07
N ALA A 7 -45.82 43.85 14.09
CA ALA A 7 -45.31 42.65 13.49
C ALA A 7 -44.02 42.25 14.23
N SER A 8 -44.08 41.15 14.99
CA SER A 8 -42.90 40.53 15.60
C SER A 8 -42.13 39.73 14.54
N PHE A 9 -40.90 40.15 14.24
CA PHE A 9 -39.96 39.39 13.42
C PHE A 9 -39.24 38.39 14.31
N LEU A 10 -39.49 37.08 14.11
CA LEU A 10 -38.79 36.00 14.76
C LEU A 10 -37.57 35.68 13.91
N VAL A 11 -36.37 36.07 14.39
CA VAL A 11 -35.09 35.68 13.78
C VAL A 11 -34.74 34.29 14.27
N VAL A 12 -34.89 33.26 13.43
CA VAL A 12 -34.41 31.91 13.69
C VAL A 12 -32.93 31.87 13.33
N LEU A 13 -32.07 31.85 14.34
CA LEU A 13 -30.63 31.66 14.20
C LEU A 13 -30.37 30.16 14.00
N ALA A 14 -30.22 29.71 12.75
CA ALA A 14 -29.82 28.36 12.41
C ALA A 14 -28.32 28.17 12.76
N GLY A 15 -28.05 27.59 13.91
CA GLY A 15 -26.72 27.22 14.32
C GLY A 15 -26.19 26.08 13.42
N LEU A 16 -25.16 26.37 12.59
CA LEU A 16 -24.44 25.37 11.82
C LEU A 16 -23.58 24.55 12.77
N VAL A 17 -24.03 23.37 13.17
CA VAL A 17 -23.23 22.40 13.90
C VAL A 17 -22.28 21.73 12.90
N THR A 18 -21.05 22.21 12.80
CA THR A 18 -19.99 21.51 12.07
C THR A 18 -19.58 20.29 12.88
N ALA A 19 -20.06 19.10 12.51
CA ALA A 19 -19.59 17.86 13.04
C ALA A 19 -18.13 17.65 12.56
N SER A 20 -17.15 17.97 13.42
CA SER A 20 -15.76 17.58 13.23
C SER A 20 -15.67 16.07 13.46
N PHE A 21 -15.64 15.29 12.39
CA PHE A 21 -15.23 13.89 12.49
C PHE A 21 -13.77 13.87 12.92
N PRO A 22 -13.40 13.09 13.98
CA PRO A 22 -11.99 12.89 14.28
C PRO A 22 -11.35 12.24 13.07
N ALA A 23 -10.44 12.94 12.40
CA ALA A 23 -9.51 12.31 11.50
C ALA A 23 -8.74 11.29 12.37
N PHE A 24 -8.91 10.00 12.09
CA PHE A 24 -8.04 8.97 12.67
C PHE A 24 -6.62 9.37 12.26
N ALA A 25 -5.87 9.95 13.21
CA ALA A 25 -4.45 10.19 13.00
C ALA A 25 -3.84 8.80 12.76
N ALA A 26 -3.37 8.57 11.54
CA ALA A 26 -2.72 7.31 11.19
C ALA A 26 -1.58 7.10 12.20
N ASP A 27 -1.52 5.95 12.85
CA ASP A 27 -0.44 5.59 13.77
C ASP A 27 0.90 5.66 13.02
N PRO A 28 1.79 6.60 13.35
CA PRO A 28 3.05 6.78 12.61
C PRO A 28 3.91 5.52 12.61
N GLU A 29 3.82 4.69 13.65
CA GLU A 29 4.55 3.42 13.76
C GLU A 29 4.02 2.39 12.74
N ASN A 30 2.75 2.46 12.38
CA ASN A 30 2.12 1.60 11.39
C ASN A 30 1.83 2.32 10.06
N THR A 31 2.55 3.41 9.79
CA THR A 31 2.46 4.15 8.53
C THR A 31 3.76 4.00 7.76
N MET A 32 3.70 3.34 6.60
CA MET A 32 4.81 3.22 5.65
C MET A 32 4.67 4.28 4.55
N ILE A 33 5.77 4.94 4.21
CA ILE A 33 5.85 5.93 3.14
C ILE A 33 6.81 5.43 2.08
N ILE A 34 6.33 5.32 0.84
CA ILE A 34 7.11 4.96 -0.34
C ILE A 34 7.27 6.21 -1.20
N THR A 35 8.49 6.69 -1.35
CA THR A 35 8.82 7.79 -2.27
C THR A 35 9.01 7.21 -3.68
N LEU A 36 8.16 7.62 -4.60
CA LEU A 36 8.27 7.39 -6.04
C LEU A 36 8.86 8.63 -6.74
N LYS A 37 9.11 8.54 -8.04
CA LYS A 37 9.61 9.68 -8.85
C LYS A 37 8.68 10.90 -8.85
N ASP A 38 7.36 10.67 -8.70
CA ASP A 38 6.32 11.69 -8.78
C ASP A 38 5.77 12.13 -7.42
N GLY A 39 6.26 11.54 -6.31
CA GLY A 39 5.82 11.89 -4.95
C GLY A 39 5.71 10.70 -3.99
N ASP A 40 5.13 10.95 -2.83
CA ASP A 40 5.01 9.98 -1.75
C ASP A 40 3.66 9.24 -1.79
N VAL A 41 3.73 7.93 -1.62
CA VAL A 41 2.57 7.04 -1.39
C VAL A 41 2.55 6.69 0.09
N THR A 42 1.45 6.97 0.77
CA THR A 42 1.27 6.67 2.19
C THR A 42 0.41 5.42 2.36
N ILE A 43 0.88 4.49 3.16
CA ILE A 43 0.27 3.18 3.38
C ILE A 43 0.03 2.99 4.88
N ALA A 44 -1.20 2.70 5.26
CA ALA A 44 -1.53 2.21 6.60
C ALA A 44 -1.29 0.70 6.65
N LEU A 45 -0.29 0.28 7.43
CA LEU A 45 -0.02 -1.13 7.70
C LEU A 45 -1.05 -1.70 8.66
N ARG A 46 -1.37 -2.99 8.53
CA ARG A 46 -2.42 -3.70 9.28
C ARG A 46 -1.83 -4.82 10.15
N PRO A 47 -1.11 -4.48 11.24
CA PRO A 47 -0.58 -5.48 12.17
C PRO A 47 -1.68 -6.26 12.91
N ASP A 48 -2.90 -5.75 12.93
CA ASP A 48 -4.09 -6.43 13.42
C ASP A 48 -4.50 -7.64 12.55
N LEU A 49 -4.21 -7.60 11.25
CA LEU A 49 -4.47 -8.69 10.30
C LEU A 49 -3.28 -9.63 10.14
N ALA A 50 -2.07 -9.07 10.07
CA ALA A 50 -0.86 -9.81 9.72
C ALA A 50 0.35 -9.33 10.56
N PRO A 51 0.35 -9.62 11.87
CA PRO A 51 1.37 -9.10 12.79
C PRO A 51 2.80 -9.52 12.41
N LYS A 52 3.00 -10.76 11.96
CA LYS A 52 4.34 -11.26 11.59
C LYS A 52 4.85 -10.62 10.29
N HIS A 53 3.98 -10.54 9.28
CA HIS A 53 4.33 -9.92 8.00
C HIS A 53 4.61 -8.42 8.16
N VAL A 54 3.77 -7.69 8.89
CA VAL A 54 3.98 -6.27 9.14
C VAL A 54 5.29 -6.03 9.92
N ALA A 55 5.59 -6.86 10.92
CA ALA A 55 6.85 -6.77 11.66
C ALA A 55 8.07 -6.97 10.74
N GLN A 56 8.02 -7.95 9.82
CA GLN A 56 9.09 -8.20 8.86
C GLN A 56 9.24 -7.07 7.84
N ILE A 57 8.13 -6.55 7.29
CA ILE A 57 8.14 -5.37 6.41
C ILE A 57 8.81 -4.20 7.12
N LYS A 58 8.41 -3.86 8.35
CA LYS A 58 9.00 -2.75 9.12
C LYS A 58 10.49 -2.95 9.37
N LYS A 59 10.92 -4.19 9.67
CA LYS A 59 12.34 -4.52 9.82
C LYS A 59 13.13 -4.27 8.53
N LEU A 60 12.61 -4.71 7.39
CA LEU A 60 13.25 -4.49 6.08
C LEU A 60 13.24 -3.01 5.66
N VAL A 61 12.16 -2.26 5.96
CA VAL A 61 12.10 -0.81 5.74
C VAL A 61 13.19 -0.10 6.55
N ARG A 62 13.31 -0.40 7.85
CA ARG A 62 14.32 0.21 8.73
C ARG A 62 15.75 -0.14 8.36
N ALA A 63 15.96 -1.32 7.79
CA ALA A 63 17.24 -1.72 7.20
C ALA A 63 17.52 -1.06 5.85
N GLY A 64 16.59 -0.27 5.29
CA GLY A 64 16.71 0.34 3.96
C GLY A 64 16.70 -0.68 2.81
N ALA A 65 16.28 -1.92 3.06
CA ALA A 65 16.32 -3.00 2.09
C ALA A 65 15.44 -2.74 0.87
N TYR A 66 14.36 -1.99 1.03
CA TYR A 66 13.43 -1.64 -0.06
C TYR A 66 13.85 -0.41 -0.87
N ASN A 67 14.88 0.34 -0.44
CA ASN A 67 15.32 1.51 -1.20
C ASN A 67 15.88 1.08 -2.56
N ASP A 68 15.48 1.81 -3.60
CA ASP A 68 15.85 1.58 -5.01
C ASP A 68 15.39 0.23 -5.58
N VAL A 69 14.41 -0.45 -4.95
CA VAL A 69 13.86 -1.73 -5.44
C VAL A 69 12.77 -1.49 -6.50
N ALA A 70 12.89 -2.22 -7.61
CA ALA A 70 12.04 -2.11 -8.79
C ALA A 70 10.61 -2.61 -8.59
N PHE A 71 9.67 -2.00 -9.31
CA PHE A 71 8.38 -2.61 -9.61
C PHE A 71 8.54 -3.50 -10.84
N HIS A 72 8.96 -4.72 -10.61
CA HIS A 72 9.41 -5.64 -11.66
C HIS A 72 8.28 -6.32 -12.44
N ARG A 73 7.06 -6.37 -11.84
CA ARG A 73 5.87 -6.96 -12.46
C ARG A 73 4.66 -6.06 -12.23
N VAL A 74 4.11 -5.50 -13.30
CA VAL A 74 2.99 -4.56 -13.22
C VAL A 74 1.96 -4.90 -14.29
N ILE A 75 0.80 -5.40 -13.88
CA ILE A 75 -0.30 -5.76 -14.78
C ILE A 75 -1.36 -4.68 -14.70
N ASN A 76 -1.67 -4.06 -15.83
CA ASN A 76 -2.68 -3.02 -15.92
C ASN A 76 -4.05 -3.51 -15.40
N GLY A 77 -4.74 -2.69 -14.61
CA GLY A 77 -6.03 -3.06 -14.02
C GLY A 77 -5.99 -4.17 -12.97
N PHE A 78 -4.81 -4.72 -12.64
CA PHE A 78 -4.67 -5.76 -11.62
C PHE A 78 -3.79 -5.29 -10.46
N MET A 79 -2.45 -5.31 -10.59
CA MET A 79 -1.57 -4.96 -9.47
C MET A 79 -0.17 -4.50 -9.93
N ALA A 80 0.56 -3.82 -9.02
CA ALA A 80 1.98 -3.51 -9.13
C ALA A 80 2.77 -4.30 -8.08
N GLN A 81 3.64 -5.22 -8.48
CA GLN A 81 4.46 -6.05 -7.61
C GLN A 81 5.90 -5.53 -7.53
N THR A 82 6.46 -5.57 -6.31
CA THR A 82 7.79 -5.07 -5.95
C THR A 82 8.35 -5.85 -4.77
N GLY A 83 9.44 -5.39 -4.19
CA GLY A 83 9.97 -5.90 -2.92
C GLY A 83 10.91 -7.10 -3.04
N ASP A 84 11.40 -7.44 -4.24
CA ASP A 84 12.52 -8.35 -4.40
C ASP A 84 13.82 -7.63 -4.00
N VAL A 85 14.18 -7.75 -2.73
CA VAL A 85 15.35 -7.05 -2.16
C VAL A 85 16.68 -7.68 -2.59
N LYS A 86 16.65 -8.91 -3.15
CA LYS A 86 17.84 -9.62 -3.59
C LYS A 86 18.25 -9.27 -5.02
N PHE A 87 17.30 -9.30 -5.94
CA PHE A 87 17.58 -9.13 -7.38
C PHE A 87 16.95 -7.86 -7.96
N GLY A 88 16.10 -7.15 -7.19
CA GLY A 88 15.35 -6.01 -7.69
C GLY A 88 15.98 -4.63 -7.39
N ASN A 89 17.14 -4.54 -6.72
CA ASN A 89 17.74 -3.26 -6.39
C ASN A 89 18.45 -2.64 -7.60
N MET A 90 17.90 -1.57 -8.15
CA MET A 90 18.36 -0.93 -9.37
C MET A 90 19.70 -0.18 -9.25
N LYS A 91 20.22 0.00 -8.02
CA LYS A 91 21.53 0.61 -7.79
C LYS A 91 22.60 -0.40 -7.39
N LYS A 92 22.22 -1.60 -6.91
CA LYS A 92 23.13 -2.55 -6.28
C LYS A 92 23.02 -3.98 -6.85
N GLY A 93 22.74 -4.12 -8.12
CA GLY A 93 22.72 -5.45 -8.76
C GLY A 93 21.35 -5.91 -9.22
N PHE A 94 20.65 -5.06 -9.96
CA PHE A 94 19.42 -5.44 -10.65
C PHE A 94 19.69 -6.55 -11.66
N SER A 95 18.95 -7.66 -11.54
CA SER A 95 19.03 -8.80 -12.47
C SER A 95 17.69 -9.01 -13.15
N PRO A 96 17.51 -8.58 -14.41
CA PRO A 96 16.25 -8.72 -15.14
C PRO A 96 15.77 -10.17 -15.23
N GLU A 97 16.69 -11.15 -15.34
CA GLU A 97 16.35 -12.57 -15.49
C GLU A 97 15.95 -13.22 -14.14
N ALA A 98 16.38 -12.66 -13.01
CA ALA A 98 16.17 -13.25 -11.69
C ALA A 98 15.16 -12.47 -10.84
N VAL A 99 14.90 -11.20 -11.17
CA VAL A 99 14.00 -10.38 -10.37
C VAL A 99 12.58 -10.98 -10.33
N GLY A 100 12.01 -10.97 -9.14
CA GLY A 100 10.73 -11.63 -8.85
C GLY A 100 10.90 -13.04 -8.24
N THR A 101 12.12 -13.60 -8.27
CA THR A 101 12.40 -14.90 -7.65
C THR A 101 13.13 -14.81 -6.31
N GLY A 102 13.60 -13.61 -5.93
CA GLY A 102 14.36 -13.40 -4.70
C GLY A 102 13.52 -12.97 -3.52
N GLY A 103 14.16 -12.98 -2.36
CA GLY A 103 13.62 -12.51 -1.08
C GLY A 103 14.72 -11.89 -0.22
N SER A 104 14.43 -11.64 1.04
CA SER A 104 15.44 -11.27 2.04
C SER A 104 16.08 -12.51 2.67
N ASP A 105 17.17 -12.30 3.42
CA ASP A 105 17.80 -13.36 4.22
C ASP A 105 17.00 -13.71 5.50
N LEU A 106 15.85 -13.09 5.71
CA LEU A 106 14.95 -13.41 6.81
C LEU A 106 14.15 -14.68 6.47
N PRO A 107 13.64 -15.40 7.48
CA PRO A 107 12.79 -16.58 7.24
C PRO A 107 11.52 -16.23 6.48
N ASP A 108 11.04 -17.17 5.70
CA ASP A 108 9.69 -17.14 5.14
C ASP A 108 8.65 -17.15 6.25
N LEU A 109 7.48 -16.57 5.98
CA LEU A 109 6.44 -16.35 6.97
C LEU A 109 5.26 -17.29 6.74
N PRO A 110 4.70 -17.87 7.80
CA PRO A 110 3.44 -18.59 7.70
C PRO A 110 2.32 -17.63 7.29
N ALA A 111 1.37 -18.15 6.51
CA ALA A 111 0.23 -17.37 6.05
C ALA A 111 -0.57 -16.73 7.21
N GLU A 112 -0.98 -15.48 7.03
CA GLU A 112 -1.87 -14.74 7.93
C GLU A 112 -3.09 -14.25 7.13
N PHE A 113 -3.88 -15.22 6.61
CA PHE A 113 -5.03 -14.91 5.75
C PHE A 113 -6.21 -14.37 6.56
N SER A 114 -6.79 -13.26 6.11
CA SER A 114 -8.02 -12.73 6.67
C SER A 114 -9.24 -13.41 6.06
N GLN A 115 -10.27 -13.68 6.87
CA GLN A 115 -11.55 -14.19 6.42
C GLN A 115 -12.60 -13.08 6.23
N SER A 116 -12.31 -11.86 6.66
CA SER A 116 -13.25 -10.72 6.66
C SER A 116 -12.83 -9.55 5.77
N GLU A 117 -11.53 -9.49 5.44
CA GLU A 117 -11.02 -8.43 4.57
C GLU A 117 -10.93 -8.91 3.12
N HIS A 118 -11.14 -7.98 2.19
CA HIS A 118 -11.18 -8.25 0.77
C HIS A 118 -10.14 -7.41 0.03
N TYR A 119 -9.63 -7.97 -1.07
CA TYR A 119 -8.73 -7.26 -1.97
C TYR A 119 -9.50 -6.22 -2.77
N LYS A 120 -9.24 -4.95 -2.48
CA LYS A 120 -9.82 -3.76 -3.14
C LYS A 120 -8.69 -2.93 -3.76
N ARG A 121 -9.05 -1.93 -4.56
CA ARG A 121 -8.07 -0.94 -5.02
C ARG A 121 -7.31 -0.34 -3.83
N GLY A 122 -5.98 -0.31 -3.92
CA GLY A 122 -5.08 0.18 -2.89
C GLY A 122 -4.71 -0.83 -1.79
N THR A 123 -5.30 -2.04 -1.78
CA THR A 123 -4.89 -3.09 -0.83
C THR A 123 -3.47 -3.58 -1.14
N LEU A 124 -2.65 -3.72 -0.10
CA LEU A 124 -1.34 -4.37 -0.15
C LEU A 124 -1.46 -5.83 0.24
N GLY A 125 -0.97 -6.73 -0.62
CA GLY A 125 -0.85 -8.15 -0.34
C GLY A 125 0.59 -8.62 -0.43
N MET A 126 0.94 -9.65 0.36
CA MET A 126 2.24 -10.31 0.24
C MET A 126 2.27 -11.24 -0.96
N ALA A 127 3.30 -11.11 -1.80
CA ALA A 127 3.59 -12.09 -2.83
C ALA A 127 4.19 -13.36 -2.21
N ARG A 128 3.92 -14.50 -2.82
CA ARG A 128 4.40 -15.83 -2.39
C ARG A 128 4.55 -16.79 -3.58
N SER A 129 5.24 -17.89 -3.36
CA SER A 129 5.26 -19.02 -4.28
C SER A 129 3.94 -19.83 -4.21
N GLN A 130 3.94 -21.06 -4.70
CA GLN A 130 2.79 -21.97 -4.54
C GLN A 130 2.53 -22.35 -3.07
N ASP A 131 3.58 -22.43 -2.26
CA ASP A 131 3.45 -22.66 -0.81
C ASP A 131 2.84 -21.42 -0.14
N PRO A 132 1.70 -21.53 0.55
CA PRO A 132 1.11 -20.42 1.30
C PRO A 132 2.01 -19.84 2.38
N ASN A 133 3.00 -20.57 2.86
CA ASN A 133 3.95 -20.18 3.91
C ASN A 133 5.29 -19.70 3.35
N SER A 134 5.35 -19.23 2.12
CA SER A 134 6.57 -18.77 1.44
C SER A 134 6.67 -17.25 1.22
N ALA A 135 5.79 -16.47 1.84
CA ALA A 135 5.90 -15.02 1.79
C ALA A 135 7.16 -14.54 2.52
N ASN A 136 7.89 -13.58 1.95
CA ASN A 136 9.14 -13.10 2.52
C ASN A 136 9.25 -11.57 2.50
N SER A 137 9.67 -10.96 1.38
CA SER A 137 9.85 -9.51 1.24
C SER A 137 8.98 -8.90 0.15
N GLN A 138 8.58 -9.69 -0.86
CA GLN A 138 7.82 -9.17 -1.99
C GLN A 138 6.36 -8.89 -1.63
N PHE A 139 5.84 -7.79 -2.13
CA PHE A 139 4.44 -7.39 -1.97
C PHE A 139 3.90 -6.75 -3.24
N PHE A 140 2.58 -6.63 -3.32
CA PHE A 140 1.90 -5.98 -4.44
C PHE A 140 0.83 -5.00 -3.97
N ILE A 141 0.56 -3.98 -4.78
CA ILE A 141 -0.48 -2.96 -4.57
C ILE A 141 -1.55 -3.16 -5.63
N MET A 142 -2.80 -3.30 -5.21
CA MET A 142 -3.93 -3.54 -6.11
C MET A 142 -4.35 -2.28 -6.87
N PHE A 143 -4.55 -2.38 -8.18
CA PHE A 143 -5.20 -1.33 -8.98
C PHE A 143 -6.73 -1.42 -8.97
N ALA A 144 -7.27 -2.63 -8.78
CA ALA A 144 -8.70 -2.92 -8.80
C ALA A 144 -9.05 -4.02 -7.79
N PRO A 145 -10.34 -4.25 -7.48
CA PRO A 145 -10.77 -5.39 -6.66
C PRO A 145 -10.38 -6.72 -7.30
N ALA A 146 -9.98 -7.69 -6.46
CA ALA A 146 -9.61 -9.03 -6.90
C ALA A 146 -10.14 -10.11 -5.95
N PRO A 147 -11.45 -10.44 -5.98
CA PRO A 147 -12.05 -11.44 -5.11
C PRO A 147 -11.37 -12.82 -5.11
N PRO A 148 -10.75 -13.30 -6.20
CA PRO A 148 -10.02 -14.57 -6.18
C PRO A 148 -8.80 -14.61 -5.25
N LEU A 149 -8.30 -13.46 -4.79
CA LEU A 149 -7.19 -13.38 -3.84
C LEU A 149 -7.67 -13.42 -2.38
N ASP A 150 -8.96 -13.21 -2.11
CA ASP A 150 -9.54 -13.17 -0.78
C ASP A 150 -9.32 -14.52 -0.07
N GLY A 151 -8.81 -14.47 1.17
CA GLY A 151 -8.48 -15.66 1.94
C GLY A 151 -7.33 -16.52 1.38
N GLN A 152 -6.66 -16.09 0.28
CA GLN A 152 -5.58 -16.82 -0.38
C GLN A 152 -4.22 -16.12 -0.28
N TYR A 153 -4.21 -14.82 -0.02
CA TYR A 153 -3.01 -14.01 0.17
C TYR A 153 -3.13 -13.18 1.43
N THR A 154 -1.99 -12.93 2.10
CA THR A 154 -1.93 -12.14 3.33
C THR A 154 -2.06 -10.66 3.01
N ILE A 155 -3.07 -9.98 3.56
CA ILE A 155 -3.23 -8.52 3.48
C ILE A 155 -2.38 -7.88 4.58
N VAL A 156 -1.52 -6.93 4.22
CA VAL A 156 -0.60 -6.27 5.14
C VAL A 156 -0.85 -4.77 5.28
N GLY A 157 -1.69 -4.18 4.45
CA GLY A 157 -1.97 -2.75 4.50
C GLY A 157 -2.88 -2.25 3.39
N ASN A 158 -3.10 -0.92 3.42
CA ASN A 158 -3.87 -0.21 2.40
C ASN A 158 -3.22 1.15 2.10
N VAL A 159 -3.20 1.54 0.82
CA VAL A 159 -2.85 2.90 0.42
C VAL A 159 -3.91 3.86 0.94
N VAL A 160 -3.50 4.86 1.70
CA VAL A 160 -4.37 5.90 2.25
C VAL A 160 -4.19 7.25 1.55
N SER A 161 -3.07 7.44 0.83
CA SER A 161 -2.79 8.63 0.01
C SER A 161 -1.79 8.29 -1.09
N GLY A 162 -1.90 8.95 -2.25
CA GLY A 162 -0.96 8.79 -3.37
C GLY A 162 -1.28 7.61 -4.30
N MET A 163 -2.51 7.09 -4.29
CA MET A 163 -2.90 5.99 -5.20
C MET A 163 -2.83 6.40 -6.67
N GLU A 164 -3.02 7.67 -6.99
CA GLU A 164 -2.84 8.26 -8.31
C GLU A 164 -1.38 8.24 -8.78
N LEU A 165 -0.42 8.17 -7.86
CA LEU A 165 1.01 8.00 -8.15
C LEU A 165 1.33 6.54 -8.45
N VAL A 166 0.68 5.61 -7.75
CA VAL A 166 0.76 4.17 -8.02
C VAL A 166 0.23 3.87 -9.43
N ASP A 167 -0.84 4.55 -9.86
CA ASP A 167 -1.39 4.41 -11.22
C ASP A 167 -0.40 4.81 -12.32
N LYS A 168 0.55 5.71 -12.03
CA LYS A 168 1.58 6.17 -13.00
C LYS A 168 2.75 5.20 -13.13
N ILE A 169 2.88 4.22 -12.24
CA ILE A 169 3.93 3.20 -12.34
C ILE A 169 3.84 2.52 -13.70
N LYS A 170 4.99 2.43 -14.38
CA LYS A 170 5.11 1.83 -15.71
C LYS A 170 4.55 0.41 -15.72
N LYS A 171 3.61 0.18 -16.63
CA LYS A 171 3.00 -1.15 -16.84
C LYS A 171 3.95 -2.05 -17.61
N GLY A 172 3.92 -3.33 -17.28
CA GLY A 172 4.67 -4.35 -18.00
C GLY A 172 3.94 -4.88 -19.23
N ASP A 173 4.59 -5.76 -19.95
CA ASP A 173 4.01 -6.44 -21.09
C ASP A 173 3.00 -7.50 -20.61
N GLU A 174 1.75 -7.39 -21.06
CA GLU A 174 0.69 -8.36 -20.73
C GLU A 174 0.98 -9.76 -21.31
N ALA A 175 1.64 -9.83 -22.46
CA ALA A 175 2.04 -11.10 -23.07
C ALA A 175 3.15 -11.79 -22.28
N ASP A 176 3.95 -11.03 -21.49
CA ASP A 176 5.00 -11.54 -20.61
C ASP A 176 4.60 -11.37 -19.13
N ASN A 177 3.37 -11.71 -18.81
CA ASN A 177 2.85 -11.73 -17.43
C ASN A 177 3.10 -10.44 -16.63
N GLY A 178 3.20 -9.29 -17.30
CA GLY A 178 3.41 -7.98 -16.68
C GLY A 178 4.86 -7.67 -16.35
N THR A 179 5.84 -8.38 -16.88
CA THR A 179 7.27 -8.07 -16.75
C THR A 179 7.57 -6.67 -17.26
N VAL A 180 8.27 -5.87 -16.47
CA VAL A 180 8.56 -4.47 -16.78
C VAL A 180 10.00 -4.32 -17.23
N SER A 181 10.21 -3.97 -18.49
CA SER A 181 11.51 -3.51 -18.99
C SER A 181 11.76 -2.07 -18.54
N ASP A 182 12.94 -1.77 -17.97
CA ASP A 182 13.28 -0.46 -17.38
C ASP A 182 12.19 0.02 -16.38
N PRO A 183 12.07 -0.66 -15.24
CA PRO A 183 10.98 -0.43 -14.28
C PRO A 183 11.14 0.85 -13.47
N ASP A 184 10.03 1.43 -13.03
CA ASP A 184 10.03 2.38 -11.93
C ASP A 184 10.47 1.67 -10.63
N ARG A 185 10.94 2.46 -9.64
CA ARG A 185 11.41 1.91 -8.36
C ARG A 185 10.88 2.68 -7.16
N MET A 186 10.90 2.06 -6.02
CA MET A 186 10.79 2.72 -4.73
C MET A 186 12.10 3.45 -4.45
N ILE A 187 12.15 4.78 -4.59
CA ILE A 187 13.38 5.58 -4.39
C ILE A 187 13.81 5.49 -2.93
N LYS A 188 12.86 5.65 -2.02
CA LYS A 188 13.04 5.53 -0.57
C LYS A 188 11.79 4.95 0.06
N VAL A 189 11.98 4.11 1.07
CA VAL A 189 10.88 3.59 1.90
C VAL A 189 11.22 3.84 3.37
N ARG A 190 10.26 4.37 4.14
CA ARG A 190 10.42 4.64 5.56
C ARG A 190 9.15 4.40 6.35
N ILE A 191 9.27 4.18 7.65
CA ILE A 191 8.15 4.24 8.60
C ILE A 191 8.01 5.71 9.04
N ALA A 192 6.79 6.20 9.13
CA ALA A 192 6.54 7.62 9.43
C ALA A 192 7.04 8.05 10.83
N ALA A 193 7.11 7.10 11.78
CA ALA A 193 7.67 7.34 13.12
C ALA A 193 9.19 7.54 13.10
N ASP A 194 9.89 7.03 12.09
CA ASP A 194 11.36 7.13 12.00
C ASP A 194 11.73 8.50 11.40
N LYS A 195 12.57 9.27 12.09
CA LYS A 195 13.01 10.61 11.69
C LYS A 195 14.10 10.56 10.62
#